data_2aacd1b1b654502a3188d2129637b2fe
#
_entry.id   2aacd1b1b654502a3188d2129637b2fe
#
_cell.length_a   1.000
_cell.length_b   1.000
_cell.length_c   1.000
_cell.angle_alpha   90.00
_cell.angle_beta   90.00
_cell.angle_gamma   90.00
#
_symmetry.space_group_name_H-M   'P 1'
#
loop_
_entity.id
_entity.type
_entity.pdbx_description
1 polymer ?
#
loop_
_entity_poly.entity_id
_entity_poly.type
_entity_poly.pdbx_seq_one_letter_code
_entity_poly.pdbx_strand_id
1 'polypeptide(L)'
;MARVKRGVVAGRRHKKILKKAKGYFNARRKVFRAAKQAVIKAGQYAYRGRREKKREFRALWITRINAAARLCGMSYSTLIDGLNKAELAIDRKVLADLAVHDMPAFTAIAEKAKASLPAKAGAPASHAA
;
A
#
# COMPACT_ATOMS: atom_id res chain seq x y z
N MET A 1 -34.21 38.69 32.39
CA MET A 1 -33.90 37.63 31.44
C MET A 1 -32.38 37.37 31.43
N ALA A 2 -31.96 36.09 31.48
CA ALA A 2 -30.54 35.74 31.41
C ALA A 2 -29.97 36.03 30.02
N ARG A 3 -28.85 36.79 29.93
CA ARG A 3 -28.20 37.07 28.66
C ARG A 3 -27.34 35.89 28.23
N VAL A 4 -27.56 35.36 27.03
CA VAL A 4 -26.75 34.30 26.44
C VAL A 4 -25.45 34.91 25.87
N LYS A 5 -24.29 34.51 26.42
CA LYS A 5 -22.96 34.93 25.94
C LYS A 5 -22.41 33.85 24.98
N ARG A 6 -22.06 34.24 23.76
CA ARG A 6 -21.59 33.34 22.71
C ARG A 6 -20.06 33.17 22.64
N GLY A 7 -19.31 34.01 23.35
CA GLY A 7 -17.85 34.05 23.26
C GLY A 7 -17.16 32.78 23.70
N VAL A 8 -17.65 32.11 24.76
CA VAL A 8 -17.08 30.84 25.24
C VAL A 8 -17.24 29.74 24.21
N VAL A 9 -18.42 29.63 23.58
CA VAL A 9 -18.70 28.59 22.56
C VAL A 9 -17.84 28.83 21.31
N ALA A 10 -17.73 30.07 20.84
CA ALA A 10 -16.87 30.44 19.73
C ALA A 10 -15.39 30.10 20.02
N GLY A 11 -14.89 30.47 21.21
CA GLY A 11 -13.53 30.14 21.63
C GLY A 11 -13.25 28.63 21.67
N ARG A 12 -14.19 27.84 22.17
CA ARG A 12 -14.08 26.37 22.18
C ARG A 12 -13.99 25.80 20.76
N ARG A 13 -14.82 26.29 19.83
CA ARG A 13 -14.78 25.89 18.41
C ARG A 13 -13.44 26.21 17.75
N HIS A 14 -12.91 27.42 17.99
CA HIS A 14 -11.61 27.84 17.47
C HIS A 14 -10.48 26.97 18.03
N LYS A 15 -10.44 26.76 19.35
CA LYS A 15 -9.44 25.91 20.02
C LYS A 15 -9.47 24.47 19.51
N LYS A 16 -10.66 23.91 19.21
CA LYS A 16 -10.79 22.56 18.64
C LYS A 16 -10.07 22.43 17.30
N ILE A 17 -10.20 23.42 16.41
CA ILE A 17 -9.53 23.43 15.10
C ILE A 17 -8.03 23.65 15.26
N LEU A 18 -7.62 24.64 16.07
CA LEU A 18 -6.20 24.94 16.32
C LEU A 18 -5.47 23.75 16.96
N LYS A 19 -6.14 22.97 17.82
CA LYS A 19 -5.58 21.74 18.39
C LYS A 19 -5.26 20.69 17.30
N LYS A 20 -6.12 20.55 16.27
CA LYS A 20 -5.87 19.66 15.13
C LYS A 20 -4.77 20.19 14.20
N ALA A 21 -4.54 21.48 14.16
CA ALA A 21 -3.52 22.12 13.34
C ALA A 21 -2.15 22.24 14.03
N LYS A 22 -1.96 21.67 15.20
CA LYS A 22 -0.66 21.67 15.89
C LYS A 22 0.43 21.05 15.01
N GLY A 23 1.60 21.69 14.96
CA GLY A 23 2.72 21.25 14.13
C GLY A 23 2.67 21.72 12.68
N TYR A 24 1.61 22.39 12.23
CA TYR A 24 1.53 22.95 10.89
C TYR A 24 2.43 24.18 10.76
N PHE A 25 2.83 24.48 9.52
CA PHE A 25 3.76 25.57 9.26
C PHE A 25 3.08 26.94 9.38
N ASN A 26 3.73 27.86 10.09
CA ASN A 26 3.42 29.29 10.24
C ASN A 26 1.92 29.59 10.53
N ALA A 27 1.26 30.40 9.70
CA ALA A 27 -0.13 30.84 9.88
C ALA A 27 -1.14 29.70 9.97
N ARG A 28 -0.86 28.56 9.33
CA ARG A 28 -1.71 27.37 9.36
C ARG A 28 -1.89 26.75 10.75
N ARG A 29 -0.99 27.02 11.69
CA ARG A 29 -1.14 26.58 13.09
C ARG A 29 -1.67 27.66 14.02
N LYS A 30 -1.49 28.95 13.66
CA LYS A 30 -1.74 30.10 14.56
C LYS A 30 -3.06 30.80 14.24
N VAL A 31 -3.36 31.02 12.96
CA VAL A 31 -4.51 31.79 12.50
C VAL A 31 -5.68 30.84 12.22
N PHE A 32 -6.81 31.07 12.89
CA PHE A 32 -7.98 30.18 12.77
C PHE A 32 -8.46 29.97 11.32
N ARG A 33 -8.55 31.03 10.51
CA ARG A 33 -9.00 30.93 9.12
C ARG A 33 -8.10 30.02 8.29
N ALA A 34 -6.79 30.21 8.38
CA ALA A 34 -5.81 29.37 7.69
C ALA A 34 -5.78 27.93 8.25
N ALA A 35 -5.83 27.80 9.57
CA ALA A 35 -5.88 26.50 10.24
C ALA A 35 -7.10 25.68 9.85
N LYS A 36 -8.29 26.30 9.78
CA LYS A 36 -9.53 25.65 9.36
C LYS A 36 -9.41 25.06 7.97
N GLN A 37 -8.93 25.82 7.00
CA GLN A 37 -8.73 25.34 5.63
C GLN A 37 -7.70 24.21 5.56
N ALA A 38 -6.60 24.33 6.27
CA ALA A 38 -5.57 23.29 6.33
C ALA A 38 -6.10 21.99 6.92
N VAL A 39 -6.89 22.04 8.00
CA VAL A 39 -7.49 20.86 8.64
C VAL A 39 -8.54 20.22 7.74
N ILE A 40 -9.39 20.99 7.05
CA ILE A 40 -10.36 20.47 6.09
C ILE A 40 -9.63 19.73 4.96
N LYS A 41 -8.60 20.33 4.39
CA LYS A 41 -7.82 19.72 3.32
C LYS A 41 -7.10 18.45 3.78
N ALA A 42 -6.52 18.46 4.98
CA ALA A 42 -5.92 17.27 5.60
C ALA A 42 -6.94 16.12 5.72
N GLY A 43 -8.18 16.41 6.13
CA GLY A 43 -9.26 15.43 6.18
C GLY A 43 -9.62 14.83 4.82
N GLN A 44 -9.67 15.67 3.78
CA GLN A 44 -9.91 15.23 2.40
C GLN A 44 -8.77 14.32 1.90
N TYR A 45 -7.52 14.70 2.14
CA TYR A 45 -6.36 13.86 1.79
C TYR A 45 -6.33 12.55 2.56
N ALA A 46 -6.67 12.58 3.85
CA ALA A 46 -6.75 11.35 4.65
C ALA A 46 -7.82 10.38 4.11
N TYR A 47 -8.98 10.90 3.70
CA TYR A 47 -10.04 10.09 3.07
C TYR A 47 -9.57 9.45 1.75
N ARG A 48 -8.95 10.22 0.86
CA ARG A 48 -8.40 9.74 -0.40
C ARG A 48 -7.24 8.77 -0.17
N GLY A 49 -6.29 9.14 0.68
CA GLY A 49 -5.10 8.34 0.98
C GLY A 49 -5.40 6.97 1.56
N ARG A 50 -6.46 6.83 2.38
CA ARG A 50 -6.88 5.51 2.86
C ARG A 50 -7.34 4.57 1.74
N ARG A 51 -7.85 5.09 0.63
CA ARG A 51 -8.24 4.31 -0.56
C ARG A 51 -7.06 4.02 -1.45
N GLU A 52 -6.20 5.00 -1.66
CA GLU A 52 -4.96 4.87 -2.45
C GLU A 52 -3.99 3.89 -1.80
N LYS A 53 -3.85 3.92 -0.48
CA LYS A 53 -2.96 3.05 0.30
C LYS A 53 -3.08 1.57 -0.08
N LYS A 54 -4.30 1.07 -0.27
CA LYS A 54 -4.54 -0.34 -0.65
C LYS A 54 -3.94 -0.67 -2.02
N ARG A 55 -4.06 0.24 -2.98
CA ARG A 55 -3.54 0.09 -4.35
C ARG A 55 -2.01 0.20 -4.37
N GLU A 56 -1.46 1.13 -3.64
CA GLU A 56 -0.02 1.37 -3.55
C GLU A 56 0.70 0.19 -2.89
N PHE A 57 0.18 -0.31 -1.77
CA PHE A 57 0.76 -1.49 -1.13
C PHE A 57 0.66 -2.74 -2.00
N ARG A 58 -0.47 -2.95 -2.69
CA ARG A 58 -0.59 -4.06 -3.63
C ARG A 58 0.44 -3.97 -4.76
N ALA A 59 0.66 -2.79 -5.34
CA ALA A 59 1.69 -2.57 -6.36
C ALA A 59 3.10 -2.86 -5.81
N LEU A 60 3.41 -2.42 -4.59
CA LEU A 60 4.67 -2.69 -3.93
C LEU A 60 4.89 -4.20 -3.70
N TRP A 61 3.87 -4.92 -3.21
CA TRP A 61 3.96 -6.38 -3.04
C TRP A 61 4.20 -7.10 -4.35
N ILE A 62 3.48 -6.73 -5.42
CA ILE A 62 3.69 -7.30 -6.77
C ILE A 62 5.13 -7.08 -7.25
N THR A 63 5.69 -5.90 -7.04
CA THR A 63 7.08 -5.58 -7.40
C THR A 63 8.07 -6.48 -6.66
N ARG A 64 7.91 -6.66 -5.35
CA ARG A 64 8.75 -7.52 -4.52
C ARG A 64 8.66 -8.99 -4.94
N ILE A 65 7.44 -9.49 -5.11
CA ILE A 65 7.21 -10.88 -5.56
C ILE A 65 7.81 -11.10 -6.95
N ASN A 66 7.64 -10.16 -7.87
CA ASN A 66 8.20 -10.27 -9.22
C ASN A 66 9.73 -10.32 -9.22
N ALA A 67 10.38 -9.50 -8.39
CA ALA A 67 11.83 -9.53 -8.23
C ALA A 67 12.32 -10.90 -7.72
N ALA A 68 11.70 -11.44 -6.68
CA ALA A 68 12.02 -12.75 -6.13
C ALA A 68 11.70 -13.90 -7.11
N ALA A 69 10.57 -13.83 -7.81
CA ALA A 69 10.20 -14.81 -8.83
C ALA A 69 11.24 -14.89 -9.96
N ARG A 70 11.77 -13.74 -10.40
CA ARG A 70 12.84 -13.68 -11.42
C ARG A 70 14.14 -14.34 -10.94
N LEU A 71 14.48 -14.22 -9.67
CA LEU A 71 15.63 -14.94 -9.08
C LEU A 71 15.40 -16.47 -9.14
N CYS A 72 14.14 -16.93 -9.04
CA CYS A 72 13.77 -18.33 -9.19
C CYS A 72 13.56 -18.74 -10.68
N GLY A 73 13.85 -17.86 -11.65
CA GLY A 73 13.71 -18.14 -13.10
C GLY A 73 12.26 -18.11 -13.59
N MET A 74 11.36 -17.41 -12.92
CA MET A 74 9.93 -17.29 -13.26
C MET A 74 9.52 -15.82 -13.43
N SER A 75 8.46 -15.55 -14.21
CA SER A 75 7.80 -14.25 -14.20
C SER A 75 6.72 -14.21 -13.11
N TYR A 76 6.27 -13.02 -12.73
CA TYR A 76 5.17 -12.86 -11.78
C TYR A 76 3.89 -13.58 -12.23
N SER A 77 3.53 -13.47 -13.51
CA SER A 77 2.33 -14.11 -14.06
C SER A 77 2.41 -15.63 -14.04
N THR A 78 3.56 -16.20 -14.39
CA THR A 78 3.78 -17.65 -14.34
C THR A 78 3.77 -18.16 -12.89
N LEU A 79 4.35 -17.41 -11.94
CA LEU A 79 4.29 -17.78 -10.53
C LEU A 79 2.84 -17.82 -10.03
N ILE A 80 2.05 -16.79 -10.32
CA ILE A 80 0.64 -16.73 -9.87
C ILE A 80 -0.21 -17.82 -10.53
N ASP A 81 -0.01 -18.12 -11.82
CA ASP A 81 -0.68 -19.22 -12.50
C ASP A 81 -0.32 -20.57 -11.86
N GLY A 82 0.97 -20.79 -11.56
CA GLY A 82 1.44 -21.98 -10.88
C GLY A 82 0.87 -22.13 -9.47
N LEU A 83 0.79 -21.06 -8.70
CA LEU A 83 0.18 -21.07 -7.35
C LEU A 83 -1.32 -21.41 -7.42
N ASN A 84 -2.03 -20.85 -8.39
CA ASN A 84 -3.46 -21.16 -8.60
C ASN A 84 -3.68 -22.63 -8.97
N LYS A 85 -2.84 -23.19 -9.85
CA LYS A 85 -2.89 -24.60 -10.25
C LYS A 85 -2.49 -25.57 -9.13
N ALA A 86 -1.58 -25.13 -8.27
CA ALA A 86 -1.18 -25.87 -7.07
C ALA A 86 -2.19 -25.73 -5.92
N GLU A 87 -3.30 -25.00 -6.12
CA GLU A 87 -4.31 -24.68 -5.09
C GLU A 87 -3.73 -24.05 -3.82
N LEU A 88 -2.61 -23.32 -3.96
CA LEU A 88 -1.94 -22.63 -2.87
C LEU A 88 -2.50 -21.19 -2.72
N ALA A 89 -3.46 -21.03 -1.83
CA ALA A 89 -4.08 -19.74 -1.51
C ALA A 89 -3.22 -18.93 -0.53
N ILE A 90 -2.14 -18.31 -1.02
CA ILE A 90 -1.26 -17.46 -0.22
C ILE A 90 -1.49 -16.00 -0.61
N ASP A 91 -1.70 -15.14 0.41
CA ASP A 91 -1.89 -13.71 0.18
C ASP A 91 -0.60 -13.02 -0.32
N ARG A 92 -0.77 -12.02 -1.19
CA ARG A 92 0.36 -11.24 -1.76
C ARG A 92 1.19 -10.54 -0.70
N LYS A 93 0.59 -10.10 0.41
CA LYS A 93 1.30 -9.49 1.52
C LYS A 93 2.30 -10.48 2.14
N VAL A 94 1.85 -11.71 2.39
CA VAL A 94 2.69 -12.79 2.95
C VAL A 94 3.78 -13.19 1.97
N LEU A 95 3.45 -13.37 0.69
CA LEU A 95 4.45 -13.69 -0.35
C LEU A 95 5.51 -12.59 -0.48
N ALA A 96 5.12 -11.33 -0.39
CA ALA A 96 6.06 -10.21 -0.45
C ALA A 96 6.95 -10.11 0.78
N ASP A 97 6.44 -10.51 1.94
CA ASP A 97 7.21 -10.58 3.19
C ASP A 97 8.25 -11.70 3.13
N LEU A 98 7.85 -12.90 2.72
CA LEU A 98 8.75 -14.03 2.49
C LEU A 98 9.83 -13.70 1.45
N ALA A 99 9.47 -13.00 0.37
CA ALA A 99 10.40 -12.58 -0.67
C ALA A 99 11.54 -11.68 -0.17
N VAL A 100 11.33 -10.97 0.94
CA VAL A 100 12.33 -10.04 1.51
C VAL A 100 13.07 -10.66 2.68
N HIS A 101 12.38 -11.38 3.56
CA HIS A 101 12.94 -11.84 4.83
C HIS A 101 13.30 -13.33 4.83
N ASP A 102 12.66 -14.15 4.00
CA ASP A 102 12.86 -15.60 3.96
C ASP A 102 12.85 -16.12 2.52
N MET A 103 13.95 -15.87 1.81
CA MET A 103 14.12 -16.30 0.42
C MET A 103 14.08 -17.82 0.24
N PRO A 104 14.62 -18.67 1.16
CA PRO A 104 14.49 -20.11 1.08
C PRO A 104 13.04 -20.60 1.10
N ALA A 105 12.20 -20.06 1.99
CA ALA A 105 10.77 -20.40 2.03
C ALA A 105 10.05 -19.96 0.76
N PHE A 106 10.37 -18.77 0.23
CA PHE A 106 9.84 -18.30 -1.06
C PHE A 106 10.23 -19.22 -2.22
N THR A 107 11.48 -19.68 -2.25
CA THR A 107 11.98 -20.60 -3.29
C THR A 107 11.24 -21.94 -3.26
N ALA A 108 11.00 -22.51 -2.08
CA ALA A 108 10.22 -23.74 -1.93
C ALA A 108 8.78 -23.59 -2.44
N ILE A 109 8.15 -22.43 -2.24
CA ILE A 109 6.84 -22.11 -2.78
C ILE A 109 6.91 -21.97 -4.31
N ALA A 110 7.91 -21.30 -4.83
CA ALA A 110 8.11 -21.13 -6.28
C ALA A 110 8.36 -22.46 -7.00
N GLU A 111 9.09 -23.39 -6.39
CA GLU A 111 9.30 -24.74 -6.92
C GLU A 111 8.00 -25.53 -7.00
N LYS A 112 7.15 -25.48 -5.97
CA LYS A 112 5.81 -26.10 -6.01
C LYS A 112 4.94 -25.50 -7.10
N ALA A 113 4.95 -24.18 -7.26
CA ALA A 113 4.25 -23.49 -8.35
C ALA A 113 4.78 -23.91 -9.71
N LYS A 114 6.09 -24.08 -9.87
CA LYS A 114 6.75 -24.53 -11.10
C LYS A 114 6.38 -25.97 -11.46
N ALA A 115 6.30 -26.85 -10.48
CA ALA A 115 5.91 -28.24 -10.67
C ALA A 115 4.46 -28.42 -11.15
N SER A 116 3.56 -27.49 -10.78
CA SER A 116 2.15 -27.52 -11.20
C SER A 116 1.89 -26.91 -12.58
N LEU A 117 2.90 -26.27 -13.17
CA LEU A 117 2.80 -25.73 -14.52
C LEU A 117 3.05 -26.82 -15.58
N PRO A 118 2.30 -26.83 -16.69
CA PRO A 118 2.62 -27.72 -17.81
C PRO A 118 4.03 -27.40 -18.32
N ALA A 119 4.81 -28.45 -18.61
CA ALA A 119 6.15 -28.28 -19.18
C ALA A 119 6.05 -27.40 -20.44
N LYS A 120 6.79 -26.29 -20.46
CA LYS A 120 6.86 -25.37 -21.59
C LYS A 120 7.42 -26.17 -22.78
N ALA A 121 6.59 -26.55 -23.73
CA ALA A 121 7.05 -27.06 -25.01
C ALA A 121 8.06 -26.04 -25.57
N GLY A 122 9.22 -26.55 -25.96
CA GLY A 122 10.47 -25.88 -26.28
C GLY A 122 10.38 -24.46 -26.77
N ALA A 123 11.13 -23.58 -26.15
CA ALA A 123 11.47 -22.31 -26.76
C ALA A 123 12.23 -22.59 -28.06
N PRO A 124 11.88 -21.98 -29.22
CA PRO A 124 12.70 -22.10 -30.42
C PRO A 124 14.07 -21.51 -30.13
N ALA A 125 15.10 -22.25 -30.48
CA ALA A 125 16.49 -21.83 -30.39
C ALA A 125 16.63 -20.47 -31.07
N SER A 126 17.23 -19.52 -30.34
CA SER A 126 17.63 -18.24 -30.89
C SER A 126 18.56 -18.48 -32.08
N HIS A 127 18.16 -18.01 -33.24
CA HIS A 127 19.07 -17.86 -34.39
C HIS A 127 20.25 -16.98 -33.97
N ALA A 128 21.40 -17.59 -33.83
CA ALA A 128 22.68 -16.91 -33.96
C ALA A 128 22.93 -16.69 -35.44
N ALA A 129 23.04 -15.49 -35.84
CA ALA A 129 23.75 -15.05 -37.07
C ALA A 129 24.32 -13.67 -36.79
#